data_7ab8c2114c6cc4e8170647a9f870858b
#
_entry.id   7ab8c2114c6cc4e8170647a9f870858b
#
_cell.length_a   1.000
_cell.length_b   1.000
_cell.length_c   1.000
_cell.angle_alpha   90.00
_cell.angle_beta   90.00
_cell.angle_gamma   90.00
#
_symmetry.space_group_name_H-M   'P 1'
#
loop_
_entity.id
_entity.type
_entity.pdbx_description
1 polymer ?
#
loop_
_entity_poly.entity_id
_entity_poly.type
_entity_poly.pdbx_seq_one_letter_code
_entity_poly.pdbx_strand_id
1 'polypeptide(L)'
;MSIHVPLLLDSETDRPTYHFINEKTLKLMKPTAYLINTSRGPVVDEKALAKALKAGWIAGAALDVFEKEPLPADSPLLDPEIADRCRVFHHFASGATITRLDVDPNKGMAGRTAQAVIDVLEGNYGGDPTKMPYVVNKEAFRGSDQ
;
A
#
# COMPACT_ATOMS: atom_id res chain seq x y z
N MET A 1 -12.94 -8.11 1.91
CA MET A 1 -11.56 -8.56 1.60
C MET A 1 -10.64 -7.37 1.74
N SER A 2 -9.49 -7.53 2.37
CA SER A 2 -8.46 -6.48 2.49
C SER A 2 -7.17 -6.96 1.83
N ILE A 3 -6.51 -6.08 1.06
CA ILE A 3 -5.31 -6.39 0.28
C ILE A 3 -4.09 -5.92 1.07
N HIS A 4 -3.11 -6.82 1.25
CA HIS A 4 -1.87 -6.56 2.01
C HIS A 4 -0.64 -7.17 1.32
N VAL A 5 -0.70 -7.39 0.00
CA VAL A 5 0.42 -7.91 -0.79
C VAL A 5 1.25 -6.78 -1.40
N PRO A 6 2.56 -6.94 -1.60
CA PRO A 6 3.37 -6.00 -2.37
C PRO A 6 2.95 -6.04 -3.85
N LEU A 7 3.32 -5.00 -4.61
CA LEU A 7 3.24 -5.05 -6.06
C LEU A 7 4.44 -5.86 -6.60
N LEU A 8 4.16 -6.94 -7.28
CA LEU A 8 5.13 -7.78 -7.98
C LEU A 8 4.71 -7.87 -9.45
N LEU A 9 5.65 -7.59 -10.35
CA LEU A 9 5.43 -7.62 -11.80
C LEU A 9 5.79 -9.00 -12.37
N ASP A 10 5.27 -9.32 -13.54
CA ASP A 10 5.54 -10.60 -14.24
C ASP A 10 7.03 -10.85 -14.48
N SER A 11 7.83 -9.76 -14.64
CA SER A 11 9.28 -9.84 -14.79
C SER A 11 10.04 -10.15 -13.50
N GLU A 12 9.39 -10.09 -12.35
CA GLU A 12 10.01 -10.21 -11.04
C GLU A 12 9.70 -11.54 -10.34
N THR A 13 8.65 -12.24 -10.77
CA THR A 13 8.15 -13.44 -10.07
C THR A 13 7.21 -14.28 -10.93
N ASP A 14 7.15 -15.60 -10.63
CA ASP A 14 6.14 -16.51 -11.19
C ASP A 14 4.74 -16.30 -10.59
N ARG A 15 4.61 -15.45 -9.58
CA ARG A 15 3.34 -15.14 -8.90
C ARG A 15 3.14 -13.63 -8.83
N PRO A 16 2.91 -12.97 -9.97
CA PRO A 16 2.72 -11.53 -10.01
C PRO A 16 1.46 -11.11 -9.27
N THR A 17 1.47 -9.90 -8.72
CA THR A 17 0.31 -9.30 -8.06
C THR A 17 -0.28 -8.14 -8.86
N TYR A 18 0.32 -7.78 -9.99
CA TYR A 18 -0.24 -6.81 -10.92
C TYR A 18 -1.60 -7.30 -11.42
N HIS A 19 -2.63 -6.47 -11.25
CA HIS A 19 -4.03 -6.79 -11.57
C HIS A 19 -4.48 -8.17 -11.02
N PHE A 20 -3.96 -8.54 -9.85
CA PHE A 20 -4.41 -9.74 -9.14
C PHE A 20 -5.91 -9.69 -8.85
N ILE A 21 -6.42 -8.49 -8.53
CA ILE A 21 -7.85 -8.22 -8.45
C ILE A 21 -8.30 -7.67 -9.81
N ASN A 22 -9.01 -8.49 -10.56
CA ASN A 22 -9.49 -8.23 -11.90
C ASN A 22 -10.94 -8.71 -12.08
N GLU A 23 -11.49 -8.61 -13.29
CA GLU A 23 -12.88 -9.01 -13.56
C GLU A 23 -13.18 -10.45 -13.14
N LYS A 24 -12.25 -11.39 -13.37
CA LYS A 24 -12.45 -12.81 -13.03
C LYS A 24 -12.53 -12.99 -11.51
N THR A 25 -11.60 -12.39 -10.78
CA THR A 25 -11.54 -12.54 -9.32
C THR A 25 -12.66 -11.76 -8.63
N LEU A 26 -13.06 -10.60 -9.14
CA LEU A 26 -14.18 -9.82 -8.62
C LEU A 26 -15.53 -10.58 -8.75
N LYS A 27 -15.73 -11.31 -9.84
CA LYS A 27 -16.92 -12.16 -10.03
C LYS A 27 -17.00 -13.34 -9.05
N LEU A 28 -15.90 -13.75 -8.44
CA LEU A 28 -15.89 -14.81 -7.43
C LEU A 28 -16.25 -14.30 -6.04
N MET A 29 -16.27 -12.98 -5.84
CA MET A 29 -16.64 -12.39 -4.56
C MET A 29 -18.16 -12.46 -4.32
N LYS A 30 -18.55 -12.45 -3.05
CA LYS A 30 -19.98 -12.36 -2.69
C LYS A 30 -20.51 -10.96 -3.04
N PRO A 31 -21.78 -10.83 -3.49
CA PRO A 31 -22.39 -9.52 -3.75
C PRO A 31 -22.44 -8.59 -2.52
N THR A 32 -22.33 -9.17 -1.31
CA THR A 32 -22.26 -8.43 -0.04
C THR A 32 -20.83 -8.08 0.38
N ALA A 33 -19.83 -8.45 -0.41
CA ALA A 33 -18.43 -8.23 -0.04
C ALA A 33 -18.00 -6.78 -0.29
N TYR A 34 -17.08 -6.30 0.55
CA TYR A 34 -16.33 -5.07 0.36
C TYR A 34 -14.87 -5.37 0.03
N LEU A 35 -14.29 -4.58 -0.88
CA LEU A 35 -12.87 -4.59 -1.22
C LEU A 35 -12.18 -3.40 -0.55
N ILE A 36 -11.06 -3.65 0.13
CA ILE A 36 -10.23 -2.61 0.74
C ILE A 36 -8.81 -2.74 0.19
N ASN A 37 -8.26 -1.65 -0.36
CA ASN A 37 -6.88 -1.60 -0.81
C ASN A 37 -6.13 -0.42 -0.17
N THR A 38 -5.22 -0.75 0.74
CA THR A 38 -4.26 0.17 1.36
C THR A 38 -2.81 -0.27 1.07
N SER A 39 -2.63 -1.12 0.07
CA SER A 39 -1.34 -1.72 -0.29
C SER A 39 -0.69 -0.98 -1.46
N ARG A 40 -0.99 -1.40 -2.70
CA ARG A 40 -0.52 -0.75 -3.93
C ARG A 40 -1.65 -0.71 -4.96
N GLY A 41 -1.80 0.42 -5.67
CA GLY A 41 -2.85 0.64 -6.65
C GLY A 41 -2.92 -0.41 -7.74
N PRO A 42 -1.81 -0.69 -8.46
CA PRO A 42 -1.80 -1.62 -9.57
C PRO A 42 -2.07 -3.09 -9.22
N VAL A 43 -2.28 -3.43 -7.96
CA VAL A 43 -2.78 -4.76 -7.56
C VAL A 43 -4.24 -4.96 -7.98
N VAL A 44 -4.97 -3.85 -8.16
CA VAL A 44 -6.39 -3.83 -8.57
C VAL A 44 -6.50 -3.23 -9.97
N ASP A 45 -7.16 -3.92 -10.89
CA ASP A 45 -7.62 -3.35 -12.15
C ASP A 45 -8.79 -2.39 -11.86
N GLU A 46 -8.51 -1.08 -11.89
CA GLU A 46 -9.49 -0.04 -11.55
C GLU A 46 -10.69 -0.03 -12.50
N LYS A 47 -10.49 -0.35 -13.79
CA LYS A 47 -11.58 -0.43 -14.77
C LYS A 47 -12.49 -1.62 -14.49
N ALA A 48 -11.91 -2.77 -14.15
CA ALA A 48 -12.68 -3.94 -13.76
C ALA A 48 -13.42 -3.70 -12.44
N LEU A 49 -12.82 -2.99 -11.48
CA LEU A 49 -13.46 -2.64 -10.21
C LEU A 49 -14.65 -1.70 -10.43
N ALA A 50 -14.50 -0.64 -11.22
CA ALA A 50 -15.60 0.27 -11.53
C ALA A 50 -16.77 -0.47 -12.20
N LYS A 51 -16.48 -1.37 -13.15
CA LYS A 51 -17.47 -2.24 -13.79
C LYS A 51 -18.17 -3.15 -12.77
N ALA A 52 -17.41 -3.74 -11.84
CA ALA A 52 -17.95 -4.63 -10.80
C ALA A 52 -18.91 -3.89 -9.86
N LEU A 53 -18.55 -2.66 -9.47
CA LEU A 53 -19.38 -1.80 -8.63
C LEU A 53 -20.68 -1.39 -9.32
N LYS A 54 -20.60 -0.98 -10.60
CA LYS A 54 -21.80 -0.67 -11.42
C LYS A 54 -22.72 -1.87 -11.56
N ALA A 55 -22.16 -3.02 -11.85
CA ALA A 55 -22.92 -4.26 -12.04
C ALA A 55 -23.38 -4.92 -10.74
N GLY A 56 -22.97 -4.40 -9.56
CA GLY A 56 -23.34 -4.94 -8.26
C GLY A 56 -22.72 -6.31 -7.95
N TRP A 57 -21.56 -6.64 -8.55
CA TRP A 57 -20.86 -7.90 -8.23
C TRP A 57 -20.33 -7.92 -6.81
N ILE A 58 -20.00 -6.74 -6.26
CA ILE A 58 -19.63 -6.53 -4.86
C ILE A 58 -20.40 -5.34 -4.29
N ALA A 59 -20.49 -5.27 -2.96
CA ALA A 59 -21.24 -4.22 -2.27
C ALA A 59 -20.54 -2.85 -2.34
N GLY A 60 -19.20 -2.83 -2.29
CA GLY A 60 -18.46 -1.57 -2.31
C GLY A 60 -16.95 -1.76 -2.26
N ALA A 61 -16.23 -0.64 -2.38
CA ALA A 61 -14.77 -0.59 -2.25
C ALA A 61 -14.30 0.64 -1.49
N ALA A 62 -13.17 0.52 -0.81
CA ALA A 62 -12.43 1.62 -0.19
C ALA A 62 -10.96 1.53 -0.63
N LEU A 63 -10.46 2.58 -1.27
CA LEU A 63 -9.15 2.61 -1.89
C LEU A 63 -8.34 3.80 -1.38
N ASP A 64 -7.15 3.53 -0.87
CA ASP A 64 -6.19 4.55 -0.45
C ASP A 64 -5.06 4.73 -1.46
N VAL A 65 -4.95 3.81 -2.42
CA VAL A 65 -3.89 3.74 -3.43
C VAL A 65 -4.47 3.47 -4.82
N PHE A 66 -3.82 3.98 -5.87
CA PHE A 66 -4.31 3.97 -7.24
C PHE A 66 -3.25 3.55 -8.24
N GLU A 67 -3.67 3.10 -9.43
CA GLU A 67 -2.75 2.77 -10.54
C GLU A 67 -1.93 4.00 -10.96
N LYS A 68 -2.55 5.18 -10.92
CA LYS A 68 -1.90 6.47 -11.14
C LYS A 68 -2.19 7.41 -9.99
N GLU A 69 -1.16 7.92 -9.38
CA GLU A 69 -1.25 8.89 -8.28
C GLU A 69 -0.62 10.24 -8.66
N PRO A 70 -1.29 11.37 -8.39
CA PRO A 70 -2.65 11.51 -7.85
C PRO A 70 -3.72 10.91 -8.77
N LEU A 71 -4.86 10.47 -8.18
CA LEU A 71 -5.99 9.91 -8.93
C LEU A 71 -6.46 10.90 -10.01
N PRO A 72 -6.48 10.54 -11.29
CA PRO A 72 -6.91 11.42 -12.36
C PRO A 72 -8.39 11.79 -12.24
N ALA A 73 -8.75 13.00 -12.64
CA ALA A 73 -10.14 13.47 -12.57
C ALA A 73 -11.10 12.69 -13.49
N ASP A 74 -10.57 12.02 -14.52
CA ASP A 74 -11.30 11.15 -15.44
C ASP A 74 -11.26 9.67 -15.05
N SER A 75 -10.79 9.35 -13.84
CA SER A 75 -10.75 7.98 -13.35
C SER A 75 -12.15 7.35 -13.31
N PRO A 76 -12.30 6.10 -13.77
CA PRO A 76 -13.56 5.37 -13.70
C PRO A 76 -14.05 5.15 -12.26
N LEU A 77 -13.16 5.29 -11.26
CA LEU A 77 -13.50 5.20 -9.84
C LEU A 77 -14.25 6.43 -9.31
N LEU A 78 -14.22 7.55 -10.05
CA LEU A 78 -14.94 8.79 -9.72
C LEU A 78 -16.31 8.89 -10.41
N ASP A 79 -16.74 7.84 -11.09
CA ASP A 79 -18.03 7.82 -11.77
C ASP A 79 -19.18 8.02 -10.77
N PRO A 80 -20.09 8.98 -11.02
CA PRO A 80 -21.23 9.26 -10.14
C PRO A 80 -22.11 8.04 -9.85
N GLU A 81 -22.22 7.09 -10.79
CA GLU A 81 -23.05 5.89 -10.62
C GLU A 81 -22.54 4.96 -9.50
N ILE A 82 -21.28 5.07 -9.12
CA ILE A 82 -20.68 4.26 -8.06
C ILE A 82 -20.24 5.07 -6.84
N ALA A 83 -20.54 6.37 -6.80
CA ALA A 83 -20.09 7.28 -5.73
C ALA A 83 -20.50 6.81 -4.32
N ASP A 84 -21.66 6.17 -4.18
CA ASP A 84 -22.14 5.63 -2.90
C ASP A 84 -21.45 4.31 -2.49
N ARG A 85 -20.79 3.64 -3.45
CA ARG A 85 -20.18 2.32 -3.27
C ARG A 85 -18.65 2.34 -3.32
N CYS A 86 -18.04 3.43 -3.82
CA CYS A 86 -16.61 3.61 -3.90
C CYS A 86 -16.16 4.77 -3.02
N ARG A 87 -15.24 4.50 -2.09
CA ARG A 87 -14.58 5.53 -1.28
C ARG A 87 -13.12 5.59 -1.67
N VAL A 88 -12.66 6.79 -2.05
CA VAL A 88 -11.28 7.05 -2.45
C VAL A 88 -10.63 8.00 -1.44
N PHE A 89 -9.37 7.74 -1.12
CA PHE A 89 -8.57 8.49 -0.18
C PHE A 89 -7.26 8.91 -0.83
N HIS A 90 -6.41 9.68 -0.16
CA HIS A 90 -5.24 10.33 -0.77
C HIS A 90 -3.91 9.67 -0.36
N HIS A 91 -3.85 8.35 -0.32
CA HIS A 91 -2.67 7.55 0.06
C HIS A 91 -2.16 7.96 1.46
N PHE A 92 -3.04 7.97 2.43
CA PHE A 92 -2.71 8.40 3.80
C PHE A 92 -2.89 7.31 4.86
N ALA A 93 -3.25 6.09 4.51
CA ALA A 93 -3.48 5.03 5.47
C ALA A 93 -2.23 4.76 6.35
N SER A 94 -1.03 4.88 5.76
CA SER A 94 0.23 4.83 6.51
C SER A 94 0.47 6.10 7.35
N GLY A 95 -0.30 7.13 7.11
CA GLY A 95 -0.24 8.44 7.75
C GLY A 95 -1.30 8.68 8.82
N ALA A 96 -2.09 7.66 9.17
CA ALA A 96 -3.06 7.77 10.26
C ALA A 96 -2.37 8.28 11.53
N THR A 97 -3.04 9.14 12.26
CA THR A 97 -2.48 9.95 13.36
C THR A 97 -1.69 9.12 14.38
N ILE A 98 -2.13 7.91 14.67
CA ILE A 98 -1.46 6.98 15.61
C ILE A 98 -0.13 6.46 15.04
N THR A 99 -0.02 6.27 13.71
CA THR A 99 1.17 5.67 13.10
C THR A 99 2.17 6.70 12.60
N ARG A 100 1.71 7.89 12.25
CA ARG A 100 2.54 8.94 11.64
C ARG A 100 2.98 10.02 12.61
N LEU A 101 2.11 10.44 13.52
CA LEU A 101 2.35 11.56 14.44
C LEU A 101 2.80 11.10 15.84
N ASP A 102 2.77 9.80 16.13
CA ASP A 102 3.30 9.30 17.38
C ASP A 102 4.84 9.47 17.35
N VAL A 103 5.32 10.37 18.20
CA VAL A 103 6.75 10.65 18.37
C VAL A 103 7.46 9.59 19.20
N ASP A 104 6.73 8.62 19.77
CA ASP A 104 7.32 7.48 20.45
C ASP A 104 8.14 6.67 19.43
N PRO A 105 9.47 6.52 19.61
CA PRO A 105 10.34 5.81 18.67
C PRO A 105 9.94 4.34 18.48
N ASN A 106 9.11 3.81 19.37
CA ASN A 106 8.65 2.42 19.31
C ASN A 106 7.29 2.26 18.61
N LYS A 107 6.57 3.33 18.31
CA LYS A 107 5.17 3.24 17.86
C LYS A 107 4.91 3.80 16.48
N GLY A 108 5.42 4.95 16.11
CA GLY A 108 5.06 5.62 14.86
C GLY A 108 6.14 5.55 13.78
N MET A 109 5.76 5.70 12.51
CA MET A 109 6.73 5.84 11.42
C MET A 109 7.64 7.06 11.63
N ALA A 110 7.07 8.20 12.03
CA ALA A 110 7.83 9.41 12.27
C ALA A 110 8.82 9.23 13.43
N GLY A 111 8.39 8.62 14.53
CA GLY A 111 9.25 8.34 15.69
C GLY A 111 10.40 7.39 15.35
N ARG A 112 10.12 6.30 14.64
CA ARG A 112 11.15 5.34 14.18
C ARG A 112 12.13 5.96 13.21
N THR A 113 11.66 6.78 12.28
CA THR A 113 12.54 7.48 11.32
C THR A 113 13.43 8.49 12.04
N ALA A 114 12.86 9.29 12.95
CA ALA A 114 13.63 10.23 13.76
C ALA A 114 14.68 9.52 14.61
N GLN A 115 14.31 8.43 15.28
CA GLN A 115 15.25 7.63 16.07
C GLN A 115 16.37 7.04 15.23
N ALA A 116 16.06 6.53 14.03
CA ALA A 116 17.09 6.02 13.12
C ALA A 116 18.10 7.10 12.70
N VAL A 117 17.62 8.33 12.45
CA VAL A 117 18.51 9.48 12.17
C VAL A 117 19.37 9.83 13.37
N ILE A 118 18.78 9.88 14.57
CA ILE A 118 19.52 10.14 15.83
C ILE A 118 20.59 9.08 16.03
N ASP A 119 20.24 7.82 15.88
CA ASP A 119 21.16 6.69 16.07
C ASP A 119 22.39 6.78 15.13
N VAL A 120 22.19 7.25 13.90
CA VAL A 120 23.30 7.50 12.95
C VAL A 120 24.15 8.68 13.40
N LEU A 121 23.54 9.82 13.76
CA LEU A 121 24.24 11.05 14.13
C LEU A 121 25.02 10.93 15.44
N GLU A 122 24.50 10.17 16.38
CA GLU A 122 25.12 9.94 17.71
C GLU A 122 26.11 8.77 17.69
N GLY A 123 26.25 8.07 16.56
CA GLY A 123 27.14 6.90 16.44
C GLY A 123 26.66 5.71 17.28
N ASN A 124 25.37 5.65 17.61
CA ASN A 124 24.78 4.52 18.29
C ASN A 124 25.03 3.25 17.45
N TYR A 125 25.14 2.12 18.11
CA TYR A 125 25.53 0.84 17.49
C TYR A 125 26.95 0.83 16.89
N GLY A 126 27.83 1.77 17.31
CA GLY A 126 29.21 1.86 16.84
C GLY A 126 29.36 2.29 15.39
N GLY A 127 28.36 2.98 14.86
CA GLY A 127 28.31 3.38 13.44
C GLY A 127 28.05 2.22 12.47
N ASP A 128 27.75 1.02 12.97
CA ASP A 128 27.47 -0.17 12.15
C ASP A 128 25.98 -0.25 11.83
N PRO A 129 25.55 0.06 10.58
CA PRO A 129 24.16 0.04 10.19
C PRO A 129 23.54 -1.37 10.27
N THR A 130 24.34 -2.43 10.21
CA THR A 130 23.82 -3.80 10.31
C THR A 130 23.28 -4.16 11.68
N LYS A 131 23.71 -3.42 12.70
CA LYS A 131 23.23 -3.59 14.08
C LYS A 131 21.95 -2.80 14.38
N MET A 132 21.60 -1.84 13.52
CA MET A 132 20.42 -0.99 13.72
C MET A 132 19.14 -1.80 13.50
N PRO A 133 18.15 -1.72 14.42
CA PRO A 133 16.94 -2.55 14.34
C PRO A 133 16.02 -2.18 13.15
N TYR A 134 16.19 -0.98 12.59
CA TYR A 134 15.33 -0.46 11.51
C TYR A 134 15.90 -0.67 10.10
N VAL A 135 17.11 -1.16 9.98
CA VAL A 135 17.74 -1.43 8.67
C VAL A 135 17.24 -2.77 8.13
N VAL A 136 16.59 -2.73 6.97
CA VAL A 136 15.98 -3.90 6.32
C VAL A 136 16.98 -4.63 5.43
N ASN A 137 17.79 -3.86 4.67
CA ASN A 137 18.76 -4.38 3.69
C ASN A 137 20.19 -4.45 4.27
N LYS A 138 20.33 -5.11 5.41
CA LYS A 138 21.61 -5.21 6.14
C LYS A 138 22.75 -5.80 5.32
N GLU A 139 22.43 -6.64 4.38
CA GLU A 139 23.37 -7.26 3.44
C GLU A 139 24.06 -6.25 2.51
N ALA A 140 23.41 -5.14 2.19
CA ALA A 140 23.97 -4.08 1.36
C ALA A 140 25.20 -3.38 2.00
N PHE A 141 25.36 -3.52 3.32
CA PHE A 141 26.45 -2.91 4.09
C PHE A 141 27.60 -3.86 4.38
N ARG A 142 27.49 -5.14 3.98
CA ARG A 142 28.54 -6.15 4.22
C ARG A 142 29.66 -6.17 3.18
N GLY A 143 29.64 -5.31 2.18
CA GLY A 143 30.55 -5.30 1.04
C GLY A 143 31.55 -4.15 0.96
N SER A 144 31.73 -3.31 1.98
CA SER A 144 32.64 -2.15 1.94
C SER A 144 34.04 -2.39 2.53
N ASP A 145 34.35 -3.64 2.91
CA ASP A 145 35.67 -4.01 3.39
C ASP A 145 36.39 -4.91 2.35
N GLN A 146 36.70 -4.33 1.16
CA GLN A 146 37.75 -4.83 0.26
C GLN A 146 38.57 -3.67 -0.30
#